data_6f2e09324dc60abaeceb4d5a448abec9
#
_entry.id   6f2e09324dc60abaeceb4d5a448abec9
#
_cell.length_a   1.000
_cell.length_b   1.000
_cell.length_c   1.000
_cell.angle_alpha   90.00
_cell.angle_beta   90.00
_cell.angle_gamma   90.00
#
_symmetry.space_group_name_H-M   'P 1'
#
loop_
_entity.id
_entity.type
_entity.pdbx_description
1 polymer ?
#
loop_
_entity_poly.entity_id
_entity_poly.type
_entity_poly.pdbx_seq_one_letter_code
_entity_poly.pdbx_strand_id
1 'polypeptide(L)'
;MFISTALPRTRRADPWRDTDVIDARAPRFNQSVVATISLAAVALGWWPFLGLLAAQLAIGLRFGRRSCLPCVAYFELIQPRFGEGPLEDSRPPRFANQVGVAFLGSATVAYGLGASGLGIALGLVVAALAALAATTGFCAGCEMYKIGARLRGIRAHLLDRIEPADVDGLSDRAIVEFAHPLCTDCQTLARELHAGGERVLTIDVSRQPALARKYGIAVVPVAVRVAQDGRVTERIAG
;
A
#
# COMPACT_ATOMS: atom_id res chain seq x y z
N MET A 1 0.16 17.13 -23.57
CA MET A 1 0.62 16.47 -22.35
C MET A 1 0.20 17.35 -21.19
N PHE A 2 -0.69 16.87 -20.32
CA PHE A 2 -1.37 17.77 -19.37
C PHE A 2 -0.66 17.70 -18.02
N ILE A 3 0.06 18.75 -17.67
CA ILE A 3 0.50 19.00 -16.30
C ILE A 3 -0.69 19.70 -15.64
N SER A 4 -1.36 18.99 -14.75
CA SER A 4 -2.46 19.55 -13.96
C SER A 4 -1.89 20.21 -12.71
N THR A 5 -2.15 21.47 -12.54
CA THR A 5 -2.00 22.18 -11.27
C THR A 5 -3.07 21.63 -10.31
N ALA A 6 -2.68 20.77 -9.38
CA ALA A 6 -3.52 20.01 -8.46
C ALA A 6 -4.48 19.03 -9.14
N LEU A 7 -4.43 17.76 -8.72
CA LEU A 7 -5.39 16.73 -9.12
C LEU A 7 -6.61 16.80 -8.18
N PRO A 8 -7.71 17.48 -8.54
CA PRO A 8 -8.90 17.43 -7.72
C PRO A 8 -9.43 15.99 -7.72
N ARG A 9 -9.82 15.50 -6.56
CA ARG A 9 -10.52 14.21 -6.46
C ARG A 9 -11.85 14.32 -7.20
N THR A 10 -11.89 13.83 -8.43
CA THR A 10 -13.03 14.02 -9.33
C THR A 10 -14.16 13.03 -9.08
N ARG A 11 -13.90 11.91 -8.34
CA ARG A 11 -14.89 10.86 -8.07
C ARG A 11 -14.51 10.01 -6.86
N ARG A 12 -15.47 9.25 -6.34
CA ARG A 12 -15.18 8.16 -5.40
C ARG A 12 -14.42 7.03 -6.11
N ALA A 13 -13.55 6.34 -5.36
CA ALA A 13 -12.86 5.18 -5.89
C ALA A 13 -13.83 4.01 -6.07
N ASP A 14 -13.75 3.37 -7.23
CA ASP A 14 -14.42 2.10 -7.45
C ASP A 14 -13.49 0.98 -6.94
N PRO A 15 -13.84 0.27 -5.84
CA PRO A 15 -12.95 -0.74 -5.26
C PRO A 15 -12.63 -1.90 -6.21
N TRP A 16 -13.45 -2.08 -7.27
CA TRP A 16 -13.32 -3.16 -8.22
C TRP A 16 -12.54 -2.79 -9.49
N ARG A 17 -12.40 -1.50 -9.76
CA ARG A 17 -11.69 -0.94 -10.93
C ARG A 17 -10.39 -0.27 -10.54
N ASP A 18 -10.41 0.53 -9.47
CA ASP A 18 -9.26 1.30 -9.01
C ASP A 18 -8.39 0.43 -8.08
N THR A 19 -7.71 -0.57 -8.65
CA THR A 19 -6.97 -1.56 -7.88
C THR A 19 -5.63 -1.06 -7.34
N ASP A 20 -5.16 0.09 -7.83
CA ASP A 20 -3.89 0.70 -7.41
C ASP A 20 -4.00 1.40 -6.04
N VAL A 21 -5.20 1.80 -5.67
CA VAL A 21 -5.51 2.37 -4.36
C VAL A 21 -6.47 1.49 -3.58
N ILE A 22 -6.46 1.62 -2.26
CA ILE A 22 -7.34 0.88 -1.36
C ILE A 22 -7.76 1.77 -0.20
N ASP A 23 -9.00 1.63 0.26
CA ASP A 23 -9.45 2.21 1.51
C ASP A 23 -8.62 1.64 2.66
N ALA A 24 -7.93 2.49 3.44
CA ALA A 24 -7.03 2.10 4.53
C ALA A 24 -7.70 1.22 5.60
N ARG A 25 -9.02 1.27 5.70
CA ARG A 25 -9.79 0.43 6.63
C ARG A 25 -9.95 -1.01 6.13
N ALA A 26 -9.91 -1.23 4.80
CA ALA A 26 -10.08 -2.57 4.23
C ALA A 26 -8.93 -3.53 4.61
N PRO A 27 -7.64 -3.16 4.51
CA PRO A 27 -6.55 -3.97 5.04
C PRO A 27 -6.68 -4.23 6.53
N ARG A 28 -7.07 -3.24 7.35
CA ARG A 28 -7.27 -3.42 8.80
C ARG A 28 -8.38 -4.42 9.10
N PHE A 29 -9.49 -4.36 8.37
CA PHE A 29 -10.56 -5.35 8.49
C PHE A 29 -10.06 -6.75 8.10
N ASN A 30 -9.33 -6.89 6.98
CA ASN A 30 -8.73 -8.17 6.61
C ASN A 30 -7.78 -8.69 7.69
N GLN A 31 -6.94 -7.84 8.28
CA GLN A 31 -6.04 -8.21 9.36
C GLN A 31 -6.78 -8.65 10.64
N SER A 32 -7.92 -8.04 10.97
CA SER A 32 -8.74 -8.49 12.10
C SER A 32 -9.29 -9.90 11.88
N VAL A 33 -9.71 -10.23 10.65
CA VAL A 33 -10.15 -11.59 10.28
C VAL A 33 -8.99 -12.57 10.37
N VAL A 34 -7.81 -12.22 9.83
CA VAL A 34 -6.60 -13.05 9.91
C VAL A 34 -6.21 -13.30 11.35
N ALA A 35 -6.17 -12.27 12.19
CA ALA A 35 -5.82 -12.39 13.61
C ALA A 35 -6.78 -13.33 14.35
N THR A 36 -8.08 -13.11 14.18
CA THR A 36 -9.11 -13.89 14.88
C THR A 36 -9.08 -15.35 14.48
N ILE A 37 -9.04 -15.65 13.16
CA ILE A 37 -9.03 -17.04 12.68
C ILE A 37 -7.73 -17.74 13.05
N SER A 38 -6.56 -17.08 12.93
CA SER A 38 -5.28 -17.69 13.30
C SER A 38 -5.21 -17.99 14.80
N LEU A 39 -5.65 -17.06 15.64
CA LEU A 39 -5.69 -17.25 17.07
C LEU A 39 -6.64 -18.39 17.46
N ALA A 40 -7.85 -18.42 16.91
CA ALA A 40 -8.82 -19.48 17.16
C ALA A 40 -8.32 -20.85 16.68
N ALA A 41 -7.70 -20.92 15.48
CA ALA A 41 -7.15 -22.15 14.93
C ALA A 41 -6.07 -22.74 15.83
N VAL A 42 -5.18 -21.91 16.37
CA VAL A 42 -4.13 -22.35 17.30
C VAL A 42 -4.71 -22.73 18.66
N ALA A 43 -5.60 -21.93 19.25
CA ALA A 43 -6.16 -22.16 20.57
C ALA A 43 -7.04 -23.42 20.63
N LEU A 44 -7.77 -23.71 19.56
CA LEU A 44 -8.68 -24.88 19.48
C LEU A 44 -8.01 -26.10 18.83
N GLY A 45 -6.75 -26.01 18.41
CA GLY A 45 -6.06 -27.11 17.71
C GLY A 45 -6.59 -27.35 16.28
N TRP A 46 -7.34 -26.43 15.71
CA TRP A 46 -7.93 -26.53 14.37
C TRP A 46 -6.96 -26.02 13.28
N TRP A 47 -5.76 -26.56 13.29
CA TRP A 47 -4.69 -26.13 12.39
C TRP A 47 -5.04 -26.11 10.89
N PRO A 48 -5.95 -26.95 10.31
CA PRO A 48 -6.30 -26.84 8.89
C PRO A 48 -6.88 -25.49 8.51
N PHE A 49 -7.46 -24.74 9.47
CA PHE A 49 -7.95 -23.37 9.21
C PHE A 49 -6.83 -22.39 8.89
N LEU A 50 -5.59 -22.63 9.34
CA LEU A 50 -4.42 -21.84 8.92
C LEU A 50 -4.17 -22.04 7.42
N GLY A 51 -4.29 -23.27 6.92
CA GLY A 51 -4.17 -23.60 5.50
C GLY A 51 -5.28 -22.98 4.66
N LEU A 52 -6.52 -23.04 5.14
CA LEU A 52 -7.66 -22.40 4.47
C LEU A 52 -7.47 -20.86 4.39
N LEU A 53 -6.98 -20.26 5.45
CA LEU A 53 -6.69 -18.83 5.49
C LEU A 53 -5.55 -18.47 4.53
N ALA A 54 -4.46 -19.27 4.49
CA ALA A 54 -3.39 -19.11 3.52
C ALA A 54 -3.90 -19.21 2.07
N ALA A 55 -4.74 -20.22 1.80
CA ALA A 55 -5.36 -20.39 0.47
C ALA A 55 -6.25 -19.20 0.10
N GLN A 56 -7.06 -18.70 1.03
CA GLN A 56 -7.92 -17.54 0.82
C GLN A 56 -7.12 -16.28 0.48
N LEU A 57 -6.03 -16.01 1.22
CA LEU A 57 -5.12 -14.90 0.92
C LEU A 57 -4.45 -15.07 -0.45
N ALA A 58 -3.97 -16.28 -0.78
CA ALA A 58 -3.34 -16.58 -2.06
C ALA A 58 -4.32 -16.40 -3.23
N ILE A 59 -5.57 -16.84 -3.10
CA ILE A 59 -6.65 -16.63 -4.08
C ILE A 59 -6.89 -15.14 -4.29
N GLY A 60 -7.01 -14.37 -3.22
CA GLY A 60 -7.18 -12.91 -3.30
C GLY A 60 -6.00 -12.20 -3.97
N LEU A 61 -4.77 -12.66 -3.73
CA LEU A 61 -3.56 -12.14 -4.38
C LEU A 61 -3.52 -12.48 -5.89
N ARG A 62 -3.94 -13.69 -6.27
CA ARG A 62 -3.86 -14.20 -7.65
C ARG A 62 -5.01 -13.69 -8.53
N PHE A 63 -6.22 -13.67 -8.01
CA PHE A 63 -7.45 -13.36 -8.76
C PHE A 63 -8.03 -11.97 -8.43
N GLY A 64 -7.41 -11.25 -7.49
CA GLY A 64 -7.80 -9.89 -7.13
C GLY A 64 -8.85 -9.81 -6.03
N ARG A 65 -9.26 -8.57 -5.73
CA ARG A 65 -10.15 -8.25 -4.59
C ARG A 65 -11.51 -8.95 -4.62
N ARG A 66 -12.05 -9.23 -5.81
CA ARG A 66 -13.34 -9.93 -5.96
C ARG A 66 -13.31 -11.36 -5.44
N SER A 67 -12.14 -11.97 -5.37
CA SER A 67 -11.95 -13.33 -4.87
C SER A 67 -11.45 -13.36 -3.42
N CYS A 68 -11.31 -12.19 -2.78
CA CYS A 68 -10.93 -12.05 -1.39
C CYS A 68 -12.19 -11.88 -0.54
N LEU A 69 -12.61 -12.91 0.18
CA LEU A 69 -13.85 -12.87 0.98
C LEU A 69 -13.91 -11.70 1.98
N PRO A 70 -12.84 -11.43 2.79
CA PRO A 70 -12.85 -10.25 3.65
C PRO A 70 -12.94 -8.94 2.88
N CYS A 71 -12.33 -8.85 1.70
CA CYS A 71 -12.42 -7.65 0.86
C CYS A 71 -13.85 -7.43 0.38
N VAL A 72 -14.51 -8.48 -0.13
CA VAL A 72 -15.92 -8.42 -0.56
C VAL A 72 -16.81 -8.01 0.61
N ALA A 73 -16.66 -8.67 1.77
CA ALA A 73 -17.42 -8.34 2.96
C ALA A 73 -17.22 -6.87 3.38
N TYR A 74 -15.99 -6.36 3.34
CA TYR A 74 -15.73 -4.96 3.65
C TYR A 74 -16.41 -4.01 2.66
N PHE A 75 -16.17 -4.18 1.36
CA PHE A 75 -16.63 -3.24 0.35
C PHE A 75 -18.15 -3.29 0.10
N GLU A 76 -18.80 -4.42 0.34
CA GLU A 76 -20.24 -4.56 0.11
C GLU A 76 -21.09 -4.35 1.38
N LEU A 77 -20.55 -4.65 2.56
CA LEU A 77 -21.32 -4.57 3.81
C LEU A 77 -20.91 -3.39 4.71
N ILE A 78 -19.61 -3.09 4.79
CA ILE A 78 -19.08 -2.11 5.75
C ILE A 78 -18.94 -0.74 5.11
N GLN A 79 -18.22 -0.63 4.00
CA GLN A 79 -17.96 0.65 3.34
C GLN A 79 -19.25 1.42 2.96
N PRO A 80 -20.34 0.79 2.46
CA PRO A 80 -21.57 1.52 2.16
C PRO A 80 -22.22 2.18 3.38
N ARG A 81 -22.02 1.61 4.58
CA ARG A 81 -22.59 2.13 5.84
C ARG A 81 -21.76 3.23 6.46
N PHE A 82 -20.43 3.12 6.39
CA PHE A 82 -19.49 4.04 7.05
C PHE A 82 -18.83 5.04 6.11
N GLY A 83 -19.14 4.96 4.83
CA GLY A 83 -18.50 5.77 3.79
C GLY A 83 -17.08 5.31 3.47
N GLU A 84 -16.50 5.94 2.45
CA GLU A 84 -15.12 5.70 2.01
C GLU A 84 -14.14 6.36 2.98
N GLY A 85 -13.16 5.59 3.44
CA GLY A 85 -12.06 6.07 4.26
C GLY A 85 -10.93 6.71 3.44
N PRO A 86 -9.80 7.04 4.10
CA PRO A 86 -8.60 7.47 3.40
C PRO A 86 -8.15 6.43 2.38
N LEU A 87 -7.76 6.88 1.18
CA LEU A 87 -7.26 6.00 0.12
C LEU A 87 -5.74 6.01 0.12
N GLU A 88 -5.16 4.82 0.20
CA GLU A 88 -3.73 4.55 0.23
C GLU A 88 -3.29 3.69 -0.95
N ASP A 89 -1.98 3.60 -1.20
CA ASP A 89 -1.40 2.69 -2.18
C ASP A 89 -1.67 1.23 -1.80
N SER A 90 -2.12 0.41 -2.75
CA SER A 90 -2.48 -0.98 -2.50
C SER A 90 -1.29 -1.95 -2.48
N ARG A 91 -0.11 -1.53 -2.91
CA ARG A 91 1.09 -2.40 -3.02
C ARG A 91 1.62 -2.90 -1.68
N PRO A 92 1.81 -2.05 -0.65
CA PRO A 92 2.28 -2.52 0.65
C PRO A 92 1.35 -3.55 1.32
N PRO A 93 0.01 -3.37 1.38
CA PRO A 93 -0.88 -4.38 1.92
C PRO A 93 -0.87 -5.71 1.14
N ARG A 94 -0.71 -5.65 -0.19
CA ARG A 94 -0.58 -6.87 -1.01
C ARG A 94 0.68 -7.65 -0.66
N PHE A 95 1.80 -6.97 -0.45
CA PHE A 95 3.04 -7.61 0.01
C PHE A 95 2.88 -8.21 1.41
N ALA A 96 2.23 -7.52 2.34
CA ALA A 96 1.93 -8.06 3.66
C ALA A 96 1.12 -9.36 3.59
N ASN A 97 0.13 -9.42 2.69
CA ASN A 97 -0.63 -10.65 2.46
C ASN A 97 0.23 -11.77 1.85
N GLN A 98 1.22 -11.47 0.99
CA GLN A 98 2.18 -12.49 0.48
C GLN A 98 3.00 -13.09 1.62
N VAL A 99 3.49 -12.25 2.53
CA VAL A 99 4.19 -12.71 3.74
C VAL A 99 3.25 -13.57 4.60
N GLY A 100 2.00 -13.15 4.78
CA GLY A 100 0.98 -13.91 5.49
C GLY A 100 0.75 -15.30 4.89
N VAL A 101 0.66 -15.41 3.55
CA VAL A 101 0.55 -16.71 2.85
C VAL A 101 1.75 -17.60 3.16
N ALA A 102 2.97 -17.06 3.11
CA ALA A 102 4.18 -17.82 3.38
C ALA A 102 4.20 -18.36 4.82
N PHE A 103 3.90 -17.52 5.81
CA PHE A 103 3.90 -17.93 7.22
C PHE A 103 2.79 -18.92 7.54
N LEU A 104 1.55 -18.66 7.11
CA LEU A 104 0.42 -19.56 7.36
C LEU A 104 0.56 -20.89 6.62
N GLY A 105 1.07 -20.85 5.39
CA GLY A 105 1.38 -22.06 4.63
C GLY A 105 2.46 -22.89 5.32
N SER A 106 3.54 -22.25 5.77
CA SER A 106 4.61 -22.91 6.52
C SER A 106 4.10 -23.48 7.85
N ALA A 107 3.22 -22.77 8.57
CA ALA A 107 2.58 -23.27 9.78
C ALA A 107 1.75 -24.52 9.50
N THR A 108 0.96 -24.51 8.43
CA THR A 108 0.13 -25.66 8.02
C THR A 108 1.00 -26.88 7.68
N VAL A 109 2.08 -26.68 6.93
CA VAL A 109 3.04 -27.75 6.59
C VAL A 109 3.71 -28.30 7.85
N ALA A 110 4.15 -27.42 8.76
CA ALA A 110 4.76 -27.83 10.03
C ALA A 110 3.83 -28.73 10.85
N TYR A 111 2.56 -28.36 10.97
CA TYR A 111 1.57 -29.20 11.64
C TYR A 111 1.39 -30.55 10.92
N GLY A 112 1.27 -30.56 9.60
CA GLY A 112 1.12 -31.77 8.80
C GLY A 112 2.30 -32.74 8.91
N LEU A 113 3.50 -32.21 9.17
CA LEU A 113 4.73 -33.00 9.39
C LEU A 113 4.95 -33.38 10.86
N GLY A 114 4.00 -33.07 11.77
CA GLY A 114 4.11 -33.38 13.19
C GLY A 114 4.95 -32.37 14.00
N ALA A 115 5.50 -31.33 13.38
CA ALA A 115 6.23 -30.25 14.06
C ALA A 115 5.27 -29.21 14.68
N SER A 116 4.36 -29.66 15.53
CA SER A 116 3.27 -28.85 16.07
C SER A 116 3.75 -27.57 16.79
N GLY A 117 4.88 -27.66 17.53
CA GLY A 117 5.46 -26.50 18.20
C GLY A 117 5.83 -25.37 17.22
N LEU A 118 6.41 -25.70 16.07
CA LEU A 118 6.74 -24.73 15.03
C LEU A 118 5.45 -24.17 14.39
N GLY A 119 4.46 -25.03 14.13
CA GLY A 119 3.16 -24.61 13.60
C GLY A 119 2.45 -23.63 14.52
N ILE A 120 2.43 -23.90 15.84
CA ILE A 120 1.90 -23.00 16.87
C ILE A 120 2.64 -21.66 16.84
N ALA A 121 3.97 -21.67 16.89
CA ALA A 121 4.77 -20.46 16.92
C ALA A 121 4.51 -19.57 15.70
N LEU A 122 4.52 -20.13 14.49
CA LEU A 122 4.24 -19.39 13.25
C LEU A 122 2.80 -18.85 13.22
N GLY A 123 1.81 -19.64 13.63
CA GLY A 123 0.41 -19.21 13.73
C GLY A 123 0.22 -18.06 14.71
N LEU A 124 0.85 -18.11 15.88
CA LEU A 124 0.81 -17.03 16.87
C LEU A 124 1.52 -15.75 16.40
N VAL A 125 2.65 -15.89 15.72
CA VAL A 125 3.35 -14.73 15.12
C VAL A 125 2.43 -14.02 14.14
N VAL A 126 1.76 -14.75 13.24
CA VAL A 126 0.79 -14.15 12.31
C VAL A 126 -0.36 -13.50 13.05
N ALA A 127 -0.96 -14.19 14.04
CA ALA A 127 -2.06 -13.66 14.83
C ALA A 127 -1.68 -12.35 15.53
N ALA A 128 -0.50 -12.30 16.17
CA ALA A 128 -0.02 -11.13 16.89
C ALA A 128 0.26 -9.94 15.94
N LEU A 129 0.95 -10.17 14.83
CA LEU A 129 1.25 -9.12 13.85
C LEU A 129 -0.01 -8.60 13.16
N ALA A 130 -0.97 -9.49 12.85
CA ALA A 130 -2.24 -9.10 12.28
C ALA A 130 -3.11 -8.33 13.29
N ALA A 131 -3.14 -8.74 14.57
CA ALA A 131 -3.83 -8.01 15.62
C ALA A 131 -3.22 -6.61 15.84
N LEU A 132 -1.89 -6.49 15.83
CA LEU A 132 -1.19 -5.22 15.90
C LEU A 132 -1.59 -4.30 14.74
N ALA A 133 -1.57 -4.83 13.51
CA ALA A 133 -1.95 -4.05 12.34
C ALA A 133 -3.43 -3.63 12.36
N ALA A 134 -4.34 -4.51 12.80
CA ALA A 134 -5.76 -4.20 12.91
C ALA A 134 -6.06 -3.09 13.93
N THR A 135 -5.39 -3.12 15.09
CA THR A 135 -5.65 -2.21 16.20
C THR A 135 -4.94 -0.87 16.07
N THR A 136 -3.64 -0.89 15.75
CA THR A 136 -2.81 0.32 15.70
C THR A 136 -2.68 0.92 14.30
N GLY A 137 -2.96 0.13 13.25
CA GLY A 137 -2.67 0.49 11.86
C GLY A 137 -1.20 0.25 11.47
N PHE A 138 -0.33 -0.15 12.41
CA PHE A 138 1.06 -0.49 12.10
C PHE A 138 1.14 -1.86 11.46
N CYS A 139 1.43 -1.90 10.18
CA CYS A 139 1.56 -3.15 9.41
C CYS A 139 3.04 -3.47 9.18
N ALA A 140 3.57 -4.47 9.92
CA ALA A 140 4.98 -4.89 9.80
C ALA A 140 5.33 -5.30 8.35
N GLY A 141 4.46 -6.01 7.65
CA GLY A 141 4.65 -6.38 6.24
C GLY A 141 4.70 -5.16 5.32
N CYS A 142 3.89 -4.13 5.59
CA CYS A 142 3.92 -2.88 4.84
C CYS A 142 5.25 -2.13 5.03
N GLU A 143 5.76 -2.09 6.26
CA GLU A 143 7.07 -1.50 6.56
C GLU A 143 8.22 -2.30 5.92
N MET A 144 8.14 -3.64 5.96
CA MET A 144 9.10 -4.49 5.23
C MET A 144 9.11 -4.21 3.72
N TYR A 145 7.94 -3.96 3.12
CA TYR A 145 7.87 -3.56 1.71
C TYR A 145 8.61 -2.25 1.46
N LYS A 146 8.38 -1.23 2.30
CA LYS A 146 9.03 0.08 2.19
C LYS A 146 10.56 -0.04 2.38
N ILE A 147 10.99 -0.83 3.38
CA ILE A 147 12.42 -1.11 3.62
C ILE A 147 13.02 -1.88 2.43
N GLY A 148 12.33 -2.92 1.95
CA GLY A 148 12.76 -3.71 0.79
C GLY A 148 12.87 -2.89 -0.49
N ALA A 149 11.94 -1.97 -0.71
CA ALA A 149 12.01 -1.00 -1.81
C ALA A 149 13.25 -0.11 -1.67
N ARG A 150 13.51 0.38 -0.46
CA ARG A 150 14.72 1.18 -0.16
C ARG A 150 16.01 0.40 -0.45
N LEU A 151 16.09 -0.85 -0.03
CA LEU A 151 17.28 -1.71 -0.24
C LEU A 151 17.52 -2.06 -1.70
N ARG A 152 16.47 -2.17 -2.51
CA ARG A 152 16.55 -2.45 -3.95
C ARG A 152 16.86 -1.22 -4.80
N GLY A 153 17.20 -0.09 -4.18
CA GLY A 153 17.48 1.16 -4.91
C GLY A 153 16.21 1.86 -5.44
N ILE A 154 15.03 1.34 -5.17
CA ILE A 154 13.75 2.01 -5.41
C ILE A 154 13.56 2.99 -4.25
N ARG A 155 14.31 4.08 -4.27
CA ARG A 155 14.38 5.04 -3.18
C ARG A 155 14.00 6.41 -3.72
N ALA A 156 12.85 6.91 -3.33
CA ALA A 156 12.54 8.31 -3.56
C ALA A 156 13.64 9.25 -3.04
N HIS A 157 14.35 8.87 -1.96
CA HIS A 157 15.45 9.65 -1.41
C HIS A 157 16.78 9.54 -2.18
N LEU A 158 16.90 8.69 -3.20
CA LEU A 158 17.99 8.69 -4.18
C LEU A 158 17.60 9.41 -5.48
N LEU A 159 16.43 10.03 -5.52
CA LEU A 159 16.05 10.88 -6.61
C LEU A 159 16.88 12.15 -6.55
N ASP A 160 18.00 12.16 -7.25
CA ASP A 160 18.95 13.28 -7.25
C ASP A 160 18.67 14.24 -8.41
N ARG A 161 18.00 13.76 -9.45
CA ARG A 161 17.70 14.53 -10.65
C ARG A 161 16.39 14.09 -11.30
N ILE A 162 15.62 15.06 -11.77
CA ILE A 162 14.48 14.87 -12.69
C ILE A 162 14.90 15.43 -14.04
N GLU A 163 14.71 14.64 -15.10
CA GLU A 163 15.04 15.10 -16.45
C GLU A 163 14.04 16.18 -16.89
N PRO A 164 14.50 17.36 -17.33
CA PRO A 164 13.59 18.43 -17.77
C PRO A 164 12.69 18.02 -18.93
N ALA A 165 13.09 17.03 -19.73
CA ALA A 165 12.28 16.48 -20.82
C ALA A 165 11.05 15.67 -20.34
N ASP A 166 11.07 15.19 -19.10
CA ASP A 166 9.95 14.40 -18.53
C ASP A 166 8.88 15.27 -17.85
N VAL A 167 9.20 16.56 -17.59
CA VAL A 167 8.32 17.46 -16.84
C VAL A 167 8.25 18.81 -17.54
N ASP A 168 7.13 19.07 -18.22
CA ASP A 168 6.94 20.37 -18.89
C ASP A 168 6.81 21.51 -17.86
N GLY A 169 7.42 22.64 -18.16
CA GLY A 169 7.33 23.83 -17.32
C GLY A 169 8.18 23.79 -16.07
N LEU A 170 9.22 22.95 -16.04
CA LEU A 170 10.19 22.96 -14.97
C LEU A 170 10.81 24.35 -14.83
N SER A 171 10.82 24.90 -13.63
CA SER A 171 11.40 26.20 -13.31
C SER A 171 12.20 26.07 -12.02
N ASP A 172 13.02 27.07 -11.77
CA ASP A 172 13.77 27.13 -10.52
C ASP A 172 12.81 27.12 -9.32
N ARG A 173 13.12 26.29 -8.32
CA ARG A 173 12.32 26.06 -7.12
C ARG A 173 10.94 25.43 -7.33
N ALA A 174 10.64 24.89 -8.52
CA ALA A 174 9.41 24.13 -8.69
C ALA A 174 9.44 22.84 -7.83
N ILE A 175 8.27 22.46 -7.33
CA ILE A 175 8.09 21.18 -6.66
C ILE A 175 7.54 20.19 -7.66
N VAL A 176 8.20 19.05 -7.82
CA VAL A 176 7.68 17.94 -8.62
C VAL A 176 7.09 16.92 -7.65
N GLU A 177 5.80 16.69 -7.77
CA GLU A 177 5.05 15.75 -6.97
C GLU A 177 4.65 14.53 -7.80
N PHE A 178 5.01 13.33 -7.36
CA PHE A 178 4.46 12.08 -7.86
C PHE A 178 3.25 11.73 -7.02
N ALA A 179 2.08 11.73 -7.64
CA ALA A 179 0.80 11.58 -6.96
C ALA A 179 -0.14 10.63 -7.71
N HIS A 180 -1.09 10.06 -6.99
CA HIS A 180 -2.22 9.35 -7.58
C HIS A 180 -3.51 10.17 -7.36
N PRO A 181 -4.40 10.33 -8.37
CA PRO A 181 -5.57 11.21 -8.28
C PRO A 181 -6.54 10.88 -7.14
N LEU A 182 -6.57 9.63 -6.73
CA LEU A 182 -7.45 9.14 -5.65
C LEU A 182 -6.75 9.00 -4.30
N CYS A 183 -5.43 9.23 -4.22
CA CYS A 183 -4.67 9.13 -2.97
C CYS A 183 -5.00 10.31 -2.04
N THR A 184 -5.46 10.02 -0.83
CA THR A 184 -5.87 11.04 0.15
C THR A 184 -4.68 11.87 0.63
N ASP A 185 -3.55 11.24 0.95
CA ASP A 185 -2.36 11.92 1.43
C ASP A 185 -1.74 12.81 0.35
N CYS A 186 -1.78 12.36 -0.94
CA CYS A 186 -1.33 13.17 -2.06
C CYS A 186 -2.15 14.47 -2.17
N GLN A 187 -3.48 14.37 -2.04
CA GLN A 187 -4.35 15.55 -2.10
C GLN A 187 -4.16 16.49 -0.92
N THR A 188 -3.84 15.95 0.26
CA THR A 188 -3.55 16.76 1.43
C THR A 188 -2.24 17.50 1.24
N LEU A 189 -1.18 16.82 0.83
CA LEU A 189 0.12 17.41 0.52
C LEU A 189 0.01 18.49 -0.56
N ALA A 190 -0.68 18.20 -1.67
CA ALA A 190 -0.88 19.18 -2.75
C ALA A 190 -1.58 20.44 -2.25
N ARG A 191 -2.61 20.33 -1.40
CA ARG A 191 -3.29 21.49 -0.81
C ARG A 191 -2.37 22.31 0.09
N GLU A 192 -1.57 21.66 0.92
CA GLU A 192 -0.61 22.30 1.81
C GLU A 192 0.44 23.08 1.01
N LEU A 193 1.02 22.48 -0.04
CA LEU A 193 2.01 23.11 -0.89
C LEU A 193 1.41 24.31 -1.64
N HIS A 194 0.20 24.20 -2.17
CA HIS A 194 -0.47 25.30 -2.86
C HIS A 194 -0.83 26.44 -1.89
N ALA A 195 -1.27 26.13 -0.67
CA ALA A 195 -1.54 27.13 0.35
C ALA A 195 -0.26 27.90 0.75
N GLY A 196 0.91 27.23 0.67
CA GLY A 196 2.22 27.86 0.84
C GLY A 196 2.68 28.71 -0.34
N GLY A 197 1.90 28.82 -1.41
CA GLY A 197 2.25 29.59 -2.62
C GLY A 197 3.29 28.89 -3.50
N GLU A 198 3.52 27.60 -3.30
CA GLU A 198 4.51 26.83 -4.05
C GLU A 198 4.03 26.46 -5.45
N ARG A 199 4.94 26.47 -6.41
CA ARG A 199 4.66 25.98 -7.75
C ARG A 199 4.82 24.47 -7.81
N VAL A 200 3.71 23.74 -7.84
CA VAL A 200 3.67 22.29 -7.87
C VAL A 200 3.40 21.76 -9.28
N LEU A 201 4.26 20.88 -9.76
CA LEU A 201 4.13 20.14 -11.01
C LEU A 201 3.82 18.70 -10.68
N THR A 202 2.59 18.25 -10.89
CA THR A 202 2.12 16.92 -10.48
C THR A 202 2.24 15.90 -11.60
N ILE A 203 2.93 14.80 -11.34
CA ILE A 203 3.03 13.61 -12.20
C ILE A 203 2.03 12.56 -11.70
N ASP A 204 1.02 12.27 -12.50
CA ASP A 204 0.05 11.22 -12.22
C ASP A 204 0.65 9.83 -12.48
N VAL A 205 0.99 9.11 -11.41
CA VAL A 205 1.62 7.78 -11.50
C VAL A 205 0.71 6.71 -12.11
N SER A 206 -0.61 6.92 -12.10
CA SER A 206 -1.57 6.00 -12.72
C SER A 206 -1.56 6.11 -14.25
N ARG A 207 -1.35 7.33 -14.76
CA ARG A 207 -1.26 7.60 -16.20
C ARG A 207 0.15 7.44 -16.74
N GLN A 208 1.16 7.65 -15.90
CA GLN A 208 2.58 7.64 -16.29
C GLN A 208 3.39 6.63 -15.44
N PRO A 209 3.02 5.34 -15.45
CA PRO A 209 3.70 4.33 -14.63
C PRO A 209 5.16 4.08 -15.07
N ALA A 210 5.50 4.44 -16.30
CA ALA A 210 6.88 4.38 -16.78
C ALA A 210 7.77 5.40 -16.07
N LEU A 211 7.30 6.63 -15.84
CA LEU A 211 8.03 7.66 -15.10
C LEU A 211 8.17 7.27 -13.62
N ALA A 212 7.11 6.75 -13.00
CA ALA A 212 7.20 6.25 -11.64
C ALA A 212 8.30 5.18 -11.49
N ARG A 213 8.40 4.26 -12.45
CA ARG A 213 9.48 3.24 -12.49
C ARG A 213 10.86 3.85 -12.75
N LYS A 214 10.96 4.78 -13.72
CA LYS A 214 12.22 5.47 -14.06
C LYS A 214 12.82 6.16 -12.84
N TYR A 215 11.98 6.81 -12.04
CA TYR A 215 12.40 7.54 -10.84
C TYR A 215 12.33 6.73 -9.54
N GLY A 216 12.07 5.43 -9.62
CA GLY A 216 12.04 4.54 -8.46
C GLY A 216 10.95 4.88 -7.45
N ILE A 217 9.79 5.37 -7.90
CA ILE A 217 8.66 5.71 -7.02
C ILE A 217 7.90 4.44 -6.68
N ALA A 218 8.13 3.91 -5.49
CA ALA A 218 7.49 2.70 -4.99
C ALA A 218 6.13 2.97 -4.33
N VAL A 219 5.99 4.12 -3.66
CA VAL A 219 4.78 4.52 -2.92
C VAL A 219 4.60 6.03 -3.12
N VAL A 220 3.37 6.51 -3.16
CA VAL A 220 3.01 7.93 -3.25
C VAL A 220 2.37 8.40 -1.94
N PRO A 221 2.45 9.70 -1.60
CA PRO A 221 3.08 10.78 -2.34
C PRO A 221 4.61 10.83 -2.24
N VAL A 222 5.25 11.33 -3.29
CA VAL A 222 6.66 11.74 -3.26
C VAL A 222 6.75 13.15 -3.83
N ALA A 223 7.34 14.09 -3.10
CA ALA A 223 7.50 15.47 -3.54
C ALA A 223 8.92 15.94 -3.31
N VAL A 224 9.53 16.52 -4.36
CA VAL A 224 10.88 17.06 -4.36
C VAL A 224 10.92 18.45 -4.96
N ARG A 225 11.70 19.33 -4.37
CA ARG A 225 12.01 20.64 -4.95
C ARG A 225 13.18 20.49 -5.91
N VAL A 226 13.07 21.10 -7.08
CA VAL A 226 14.08 20.98 -8.13
C VAL A 226 14.56 22.36 -8.58
N ALA A 227 15.84 22.41 -8.98
CA ALA A 227 16.41 23.55 -9.70
C ALA A 227 16.00 23.47 -11.20
N GLN A 228 16.24 24.54 -11.94
CA GLN A 228 15.91 24.62 -13.37
C GLN A 228 16.59 23.53 -14.22
N ASP A 229 17.76 23.07 -13.81
CA ASP A 229 18.49 21.97 -14.45
C ASP A 229 17.97 20.58 -14.09
N GLY A 230 16.90 20.52 -13.27
CA GLY A 230 16.27 19.28 -12.78
C GLY A 230 16.95 18.64 -11.58
N ARG A 231 18.01 19.22 -11.02
CA ARG A 231 18.67 18.69 -9.82
C ARG A 231 17.75 18.87 -8.60
N VAL A 232 17.60 17.82 -7.82
CA VAL A 232 16.84 17.86 -6.58
C VAL A 232 17.61 18.64 -5.52
N THR A 233 16.99 19.70 -5.01
CA THR A 233 17.57 20.58 -3.98
C THR A 233 17.03 20.26 -2.58
N GLU A 234 15.79 19.77 -2.50
CA GLU A 234 15.13 19.45 -1.25
C GLU A 234 14.12 18.34 -1.44
N ARG A 235 13.93 17.51 -0.43
CA ARG A 235 12.89 16.47 -0.37
C ARG A 235 11.84 16.86 0.64
N ILE A 236 10.60 16.96 0.18
CA ILE A 236 9.47 17.46 0.97
C ILE A 236 8.68 16.27 1.52
N ALA A 237 8.47 15.24 0.71
CA ALA A 237 7.77 14.01 1.10
C ALA A 237 8.31 12.79 0.35
N GLY A 238 8.28 11.59 1.02
CA GLY A 238 8.65 10.29 0.44
C GLY A 238 9.60 9.43 1.26
#